data_f71da1f3d36ce2c16bc34a92075633f4
#
_entry.id   f71da1f3d36ce2c16bc34a92075633f4
#
_cell.length_a   1.000
_cell.length_b   1.000
_cell.length_c   1.000
_cell.angle_alpha   90.00
_cell.angle_beta   90.00
_cell.angle_gamma   90.00
#
_symmetry.space_group_name_H-M   'P 1'
#
loop_
_entity.id
_entity.type
_entity.pdbx_description
1 polymer ?
#
loop_
_entity_poly.entity_id
_entity_poly.type
_entity_poly.pdbx_seq_one_letter_code
_entity_poly.pdbx_strand_id
1 'polypeptide(L)'
;MKCDKKDLLLYGVTDRSWLGERTLYSAVEQSILGGVTMVQLREKDLAQEEFQKEARQIQELCKKHQVHFLINDNVELAVEIEADGVHVGQHDMEAGQVRQKIGPDKILGVSAQTVEQALKAQAAGADYLGVGAVFPTGTKDDADAVSLDTLKTICQAVDIPVVAIGGIKESNILSLKGSGICGVAVVSAIYAKEDPQAAAAGLRKLTEEAIQ
;
A
#
# COMPACT_ATOMS: atom_id res chain seq x y z
N MET A 1 11.94 13.78 2.94
CA MET A 1 11.19 12.56 2.71
C MET A 1 9.72 12.91 2.76
N LYS A 2 8.91 12.48 1.82
CA LYS A 2 7.51 12.90 1.64
C LYS A 2 6.54 12.05 2.46
N CYS A 3 6.96 10.83 2.83
CA CYS A 3 6.30 10.03 3.83
C CYS A 3 7.34 9.45 4.81
N ASP A 4 6.99 9.43 6.07
CA ASP A 4 7.82 8.86 7.13
C ASP A 4 7.52 7.36 7.27
N LYS A 5 8.43 6.61 7.92
CA LYS A 5 8.20 5.19 8.23
C LYS A 5 6.90 4.95 9.02
N LYS A 6 6.52 5.90 9.88
CA LYS A 6 5.26 5.84 10.65
C LYS A 6 4.01 5.91 9.77
N ASP A 7 4.08 6.61 8.63
CA ASP A 7 2.97 6.73 7.69
C ASP A 7 2.73 5.42 6.93
N LEU A 8 3.75 4.57 6.86
CA LEU A 8 3.73 3.25 6.21
C LEU A 8 3.45 2.09 7.18
N LEU A 9 3.21 2.36 8.47
CA LEU A 9 3.08 1.33 9.50
C LEU A 9 1.99 0.32 9.19
N LEU A 10 0.76 0.77 8.93
CA LEU A 10 -0.36 -0.07 8.50
C LEU A 10 -1.02 0.54 7.27
N TYR A 11 -0.77 -0.05 6.13
CA TYR A 11 -1.16 0.45 4.84
C TYR A 11 -2.36 -0.34 4.29
N GLY A 12 -3.52 0.29 4.21
CA GLY A 12 -4.73 -0.30 3.66
C GLY A 12 -4.79 -0.14 2.13
N VAL A 13 -4.83 -1.25 1.39
CA VAL A 13 -5.06 -1.25 -0.07
C VAL A 13 -6.46 -1.76 -0.33
N THR A 14 -7.29 -0.94 -0.98
CA THR A 14 -8.70 -1.28 -1.20
C THR A 14 -8.89 -2.35 -2.27
N ASP A 15 -9.96 -3.10 -2.13
CA ASP A 15 -10.46 -4.02 -3.16
C ASP A 15 -11.97 -4.19 -2.98
N ARG A 16 -12.71 -3.80 -4.00
CA ARG A 16 -14.18 -3.79 -4.02
C ARG A 16 -14.80 -5.18 -3.83
N SER A 17 -14.13 -6.24 -4.26
CA SER A 17 -14.63 -7.61 -4.16
C SER A 17 -14.93 -8.07 -2.72
N TRP A 18 -14.37 -7.39 -1.72
CA TRP A 18 -14.52 -7.73 -0.31
C TRP A 18 -15.56 -6.90 0.45
N LEU A 19 -16.23 -5.95 -0.19
CA LEU A 19 -17.11 -5.00 0.50
C LEU A 19 -18.43 -5.62 0.99
N GLY A 20 -18.96 -6.63 0.29
CA GLY A 20 -20.31 -7.13 0.55
C GLY A 20 -21.35 -6.02 0.36
N GLU A 21 -22.18 -5.77 1.36
CA GLU A 21 -23.20 -4.69 1.35
C GLU A 21 -22.65 -3.32 1.79
N ARG A 22 -21.39 -3.24 2.22
CA ARG A 22 -20.77 -1.99 2.69
C ARG A 22 -20.35 -1.11 1.52
N THR A 23 -20.40 0.21 1.72
CA THR A 23 -19.75 1.13 0.79
C THR A 23 -18.23 1.14 1.01
N LEU A 24 -17.47 1.45 -0.05
CA LEU A 24 -16.03 1.60 0.07
C LEU A 24 -15.68 2.70 1.08
N TYR A 25 -16.41 3.83 1.04
CA TYR A 25 -16.25 4.93 1.99
C TYR A 25 -16.34 4.46 3.45
N SER A 26 -17.40 3.73 3.81
CA SER A 26 -17.58 3.21 5.16
C SER A 26 -16.46 2.25 5.58
N ALA A 27 -16.05 1.34 4.68
CA ALA A 27 -15.00 0.38 4.97
C ALA A 27 -13.63 1.07 5.19
N VAL A 28 -13.31 2.08 4.38
CA VAL A 28 -12.08 2.88 4.53
C VAL A 28 -12.14 3.72 5.80
N GLU A 29 -13.26 4.39 6.12
CA GLU A 29 -13.40 5.16 7.36
C GLU A 29 -13.17 4.27 8.59
N GLN A 30 -13.81 3.11 8.64
CA GLN A 30 -13.61 2.14 9.72
C GLN A 30 -12.15 1.70 9.83
N SER A 31 -11.49 1.42 8.71
CA SER A 31 -10.09 1.00 8.71
C SER A 31 -9.15 2.11 9.25
N ILE A 32 -9.41 3.36 8.90
CA ILE A 32 -8.67 4.53 9.43
C ILE A 32 -8.89 4.68 10.94
N LEU A 33 -10.15 4.57 11.40
CA LEU A 33 -10.47 4.61 12.84
C LEU A 33 -9.82 3.46 13.61
N GLY A 34 -9.58 2.32 12.97
CA GLY A 34 -8.80 1.19 13.49
C GLY A 34 -7.29 1.38 13.44
N GLY A 35 -6.79 2.44 12.83
CA GLY A 35 -5.37 2.78 12.85
C GLY A 35 -4.60 2.54 11.56
N VAL A 36 -5.26 2.42 10.41
CA VAL A 36 -4.62 2.52 9.10
C VAL A 36 -3.95 3.89 8.97
N THR A 37 -2.70 3.91 8.52
CA THR A 37 -1.85 5.09 8.44
C THR A 37 -1.65 5.62 7.02
N MET A 38 -1.98 4.79 6.02
CA MET A 38 -1.96 5.13 4.59
C MET A 38 -3.04 4.33 3.87
N VAL A 39 -3.70 4.95 2.91
CA VAL A 39 -4.75 4.32 2.08
C VAL A 39 -4.34 4.36 0.61
N GLN A 40 -4.43 3.23 -0.07
CA GLN A 40 -4.29 3.14 -1.52
C GLN A 40 -5.64 2.72 -2.11
N LEU A 41 -6.19 3.57 -2.97
CA LEU A 41 -7.37 3.25 -3.76
C LEU A 41 -6.97 2.42 -4.98
N ARG A 42 -7.39 1.17 -4.99
CA ARG A 42 -7.19 0.24 -6.09
C ARG A 42 -8.56 -0.13 -6.67
N GLU A 43 -8.79 0.28 -7.91
CA GLU A 43 -9.97 -0.02 -8.71
C GLU A 43 -9.54 -0.56 -10.07
N LYS A 44 -10.22 -1.64 -10.52
CA LYS A 44 -9.91 -2.28 -11.81
C LYS A 44 -11.07 -2.23 -12.80
N ASP A 45 -12.30 -2.14 -12.30
CA ASP A 45 -13.51 -2.40 -13.08
C ASP A 45 -14.45 -1.20 -13.18
N LEU A 46 -14.16 -0.08 -12.49
CA LEU A 46 -15.00 1.12 -12.58
C LEU A 46 -14.74 1.90 -13.87
N ALA A 47 -15.82 2.48 -14.42
CA ALA A 47 -15.71 3.52 -15.44
C ALA A 47 -14.92 4.72 -14.89
N GLN A 48 -14.19 5.41 -15.78
CA GLN A 48 -13.28 6.49 -15.39
C GLN A 48 -13.96 7.58 -14.55
N GLU A 49 -15.17 8.01 -14.92
CA GLU A 49 -15.92 9.05 -14.19
C GLU A 49 -16.32 8.59 -12.77
N GLU A 50 -16.72 7.33 -12.63
CA GLU A 50 -17.09 6.76 -11.33
C GLU A 50 -15.85 6.59 -10.45
N PHE A 51 -14.73 6.12 -11.02
CA PHE A 51 -13.46 6.00 -10.33
C PHE A 51 -12.98 7.36 -9.81
N GLN A 52 -13.02 8.40 -10.65
CA GLN A 52 -12.65 9.75 -10.26
C GLN A 52 -13.52 10.30 -9.12
N LYS A 53 -14.84 10.10 -9.20
CA LYS A 53 -15.78 10.53 -8.17
C LYS A 53 -15.50 9.84 -6.83
N GLU A 54 -15.30 8.53 -6.86
CA GLU A 54 -14.96 7.74 -5.65
C GLU A 54 -13.60 8.13 -5.10
N ALA A 55 -12.59 8.32 -5.97
CA ALA A 55 -11.26 8.75 -5.56
C ALA A 55 -11.30 10.09 -4.80
N ARG A 56 -12.07 11.07 -5.27
CA ARG A 56 -12.24 12.36 -4.57
C ARG A 56 -12.93 12.19 -3.21
N GLN A 57 -13.94 11.32 -3.11
CA GLN A 57 -14.60 11.04 -1.83
C GLN A 57 -13.67 10.42 -0.80
N ILE A 58 -12.87 9.43 -1.21
CA ILE A 58 -11.90 8.78 -0.32
C ILE A 58 -10.74 9.74 0.01
N GLN A 59 -10.30 10.57 -0.93
CA GLN A 59 -9.29 11.61 -0.69
C GLN A 59 -9.72 12.59 0.42
N GLU A 60 -10.95 13.10 0.35
CA GLU A 60 -11.47 14.02 1.38
C GLU A 60 -11.60 13.33 2.74
N LEU A 61 -11.99 12.05 2.76
CA LEU A 61 -12.01 11.25 3.98
C LEU A 61 -10.61 11.12 4.58
N CYS A 62 -9.61 10.74 3.79
CA CYS A 62 -8.23 10.60 4.24
C CYS A 62 -7.68 11.94 4.75
N LYS A 63 -7.95 13.04 4.05
CA LYS A 63 -7.55 14.40 4.47
C LYS A 63 -8.18 14.79 5.82
N LYS A 64 -9.46 14.49 6.04
CA LYS A 64 -10.16 14.73 7.32
C LYS A 64 -9.45 14.04 8.49
N HIS A 65 -8.92 12.85 8.25
CA HIS A 65 -8.23 12.03 9.26
C HIS A 65 -6.70 12.16 9.24
N GLN A 66 -6.13 13.02 8.38
CA GLN A 66 -4.68 13.24 8.24
C GLN A 66 -3.91 11.95 7.85
N VAL A 67 -4.53 11.12 7.00
CA VAL A 67 -3.96 9.88 6.44
C VAL A 67 -3.60 10.13 4.98
N HIS A 68 -2.43 9.69 4.54
CA HIS A 68 -2.03 9.80 3.14
C HIS A 68 -2.89 8.95 2.21
N PHE A 69 -3.25 9.54 1.07
CA PHE A 69 -4.08 8.93 0.05
C PHE A 69 -3.32 8.76 -1.26
N LEU A 70 -3.20 7.50 -1.72
CA LEU A 70 -2.53 7.15 -2.96
C LEU A 70 -3.48 6.48 -3.95
N ILE A 71 -3.24 6.69 -5.23
CA ILE A 71 -3.90 5.98 -6.32
C ILE A 71 -3.02 4.80 -6.75
N ASN A 72 -3.63 3.64 -7.03
CA ASN A 72 -2.95 2.50 -7.61
C ASN A 72 -2.89 2.65 -9.14
N ASP A 73 -1.71 2.52 -9.75
CA ASP A 73 -1.39 2.44 -11.18
C ASP A 73 -1.79 3.64 -12.04
N ASN A 74 -2.93 4.28 -11.78
CA ASN A 74 -3.47 5.37 -12.62
C ASN A 74 -2.80 6.73 -12.27
N VAL A 75 -1.65 6.97 -12.91
CA VAL A 75 -0.83 8.18 -12.71
C VAL A 75 -1.58 9.44 -13.14
N GLU A 76 -2.32 9.38 -14.26
CA GLU A 76 -3.09 10.49 -14.78
C GLU A 76 -4.15 10.96 -13.80
N LEU A 77 -4.90 10.02 -13.21
CA LEU A 77 -5.90 10.33 -12.19
C LEU A 77 -5.24 10.91 -10.92
N ALA A 78 -4.11 10.34 -10.49
CA ALA A 78 -3.40 10.84 -9.31
C ALA A 78 -2.97 12.30 -9.47
N VAL A 79 -2.50 12.67 -10.67
CA VAL A 79 -2.15 14.07 -11.00
C VAL A 79 -3.40 14.95 -11.07
N GLU A 80 -4.45 14.50 -11.74
CA GLU A 80 -5.68 15.27 -11.95
C GLU A 80 -6.40 15.64 -10.66
N ILE A 81 -6.45 14.70 -9.69
CA ILE A 81 -7.10 14.94 -8.40
C ILE A 81 -6.14 15.50 -7.34
N GLU A 82 -4.87 15.70 -7.70
CA GLU A 82 -3.82 16.13 -6.78
C GLU A 82 -3.65 15.19 -5.57
N ALA A 83 -3.76 13.85 -5.79
CA ALA A 83 -3.55 12.88 -4.73
C ALA A 83 -2.19 13.08 -4.02
N ASP A 84 -2.02 12.55 -2.81
CA ASP A 84 -0.73 12.64 -2.10
C ASP A 84 0.36 11.85 -2.83
N GLY A 85 -0.02 10.84 -3.62
CA GLY A 85 0.92 10.07 -4.42
C GLY A 85 0.27 8.97 -5.24
N VAL A 86 1.13 8.12 -5.80
CA VAL A 86 0.76 6.97 -6.62
C VAL A 86 1.63 5.77 -6.27
N HIS A 87 1.08 4.57 -6.40
CA HIS A 87 1.83 3.32 -6.31
C HIS A 87 1.74 2.56 -7.62
N VAL A 88 2.87 2.15 -8.17
CA VAL A 88 2.96 1.41 -9.43
C VAL A 88 3.68 0.08 -9.29
N GLY A 89 3.30 -0.91 -10.10
CA GLY A 89 3.95 -2.21 -10.20
C GLY A 89 4.99 -2.26 -11.34
N GLN A 90 5.55 -3.47 -11.55
CA GLN A 90 6.62 -3.70 -12.55
C GLN A 90 6.13 -3.68 -14.00
N HIS A 91 4.83 -3.84 -14.23
CA HIS A 91 4.20 -3.86 -15.57
C HIS A 91 3.48 -2.56 -15.90
N ASP A 92 3.47 -1.60 -14.96
CA ASP A 92 2.85 -0.29 -15.12
C ASP A 92 3.84 0.73 -15.71
N MET A 93 3.49 2.01 -15.65
CA MET A 93 4.38 3.08 -16.08
C MET A 93 5.70 3.03 -15.30
N GLU A 94 6.83 3.16 -16.02
CA GLU A 94 8.17 3.11 -15.42
C GLU A 94 8.36 4.21 -14.36
N ALA A 95 8.94 3.85 -13.22
CA ALA A 95 9.03 4.72 -12.03
C ALA A 95 9.64 6.10 -12.30
N GLY A 96 10.67 6.20 -13.15
CA GLY A 96 11.29 7.49 -13.51
C GLY A 96 10.34 8.38 -14.33
N GLN A 97 9.52 7.79 -15.19
CA GLN A 97 8.49 8.52 -15.93
C GLN A 97 7.36 8.98 -15.00
N VAL A 98 6.96 8.10 -14.06
CA VAL A 98 5.99 8.48 -13.02
C VAL A 98 6.51 9.66 -12.22
N ARG A 99 7.74 9.61 -11.75
CA ARG A 99 8.37 10.70 -10.98
C ARG A 99 8.36 12.03 -11.75
N GLN A 100 8.64 12.00 -13.06
CA GLN A 100 8.57 13.20 -13.90
C GLN A 100 7.15 13.79 -13.96
N LYS A 101 6.13 12.91 -14.05
CA LYS A 101 4.73 13.35 -14.15
C LYS A 101 4.16 13.90 -12.84
N ILE A 102 4.40 13.20 -11.71
CA ILE A 102 3.85 13.62 -10.40
C ILE A 102 4.66 14.72 -9.72
N GLY A 103 5.87 15.00 -10.24
CA GLY A 103 6.77 16.01 -9.66
C GLY A 103 7.51 15.55 -8.40
N PRO A 104 8.37 16.38 -7.83
CA PRO A 104 9.24 16.02 -6.72
C PRO A 104 8.52 15.90 -5.36
N ASP A 105 7.33 16.45 -5.20
CA ASP A 105 6.67 16.60 -3.89
C ASP A 105 5.64 15.52 -3.59
N LYS A 106 5.24 14.73 -4.58
CA LYS A 106 4.26 13.63 -4.41
C LYS A 106 4.95 12.33 -4.04
N ILE A 107 4.26 11.47 -3.30
CA ILE A 107 4.74 10.15 -2.88
C ILE A 107 4.73 9.19 -4.07
N LEU A 108 5.85 8.53 -4.32
CA LEU A 108 5.96 7.44 -5.29
C LEU A 108 6.27 6.13 -4.57
N GLY A 109 5.31 5.21 -4.57
CA GLY A 109 5.51 3.83 -4.17
C GLY A 109 5.77 2.93 -5.38
N VAL A 110 6.65 1.95 -5.23
CA VAL A 110 6.94 0.98 -6.29
C VAL A 110 6.96 -0.43 -5.73
N SER A 111 6.28 -1.36 -6.41
CA SER A 111 6.36 -2.79 -6.09
C SER A 111 7.72 -3.36 -6.50
N ALA A 112 8.32 -4.22 -5.69
CA ALA A 112 9.54 -4.94 -6.03
C ALA A 112 9.51 -6.39 -5.49
N GLN A 113 10.12 -7.32 -6.23
CA GLN A 113 10.22 -8.74 -5.90
C GLN A 113 11.68 -9.20 -5.83
N THR A 114 12.60 -8.43 -6.39
CA THR A 114 14.04 -8.71 -6.41
C THR A 114 14.85 -7.50 -5.95
N VAL A 115 16.09 -7.75 -5.51
CA VAL A 115 17.04 -6.68 -5.15
C VAL A 115 17.30 -5.73 -6.32
N GLU A 116 17.40 -6.26 -7.54
CA GLU A 116 17.62 -5.45 -8.74
C GLU A 116 16.47 -4.48 -9.00
N GLN A 117 15.21 -4.97 -8.91
CA GLN A 117 14.02 -4.12 -9.03
C GLN A 117 13.97 -3.05 -7.94
N ALA A 118 14.33 -3.40 -6.70
CA ALA A 118 14.35 -2.49 -5.57
C ALA A 118 15.36 -1.35 -5.77
N LEU A 119 16.58 -1.68 -6.14
CA LEU A 119 17.63 -0.69 -6.44
C LEU A 119 17.28 0.22 -7.62
N LYS A 120 16.70 -0.37 -8.69
CA LYS A 120 16.23 0.40 -9.83
C LYS A 120 15.12 1.37 -9.45
N ALA A 121 14.15 0.94 -8.65
CA ALA A 121 13.07 1.79 -8.17
C ALA A 121 13.58 2.94 -7.29
N GLN A 122 14.52 2.66 -6.36
CA GLN A 122 15.16 3.69 -5.55
C GLN A 122 15.90 4.72 -6.42
N ALA A 123 16.70 4.26 -7.39
CA ALA A 123 17.43 5.14 -8.31
C ALA A 123 16.49 5.99 -9.20
N ALA A 124 15.30 5.48 -9.51
CA ALA A 124 14.25 6.18 -10.25
C ALA A 124 13.46 7.19 -9.40
N GLY A 125 13.75 7.30 -8.10
CA GLY A 125 13.14 8.27 -7.19
C GLY A 125 11.90 7.76 -6.47
N ALA A 126 11.75 6.45 -6.26
CA ALA A 126 10.73 5.89 -5.36
C ALA A 126 10.97 6.40 -3.93
N ASP A 127 9.88 6.71 -3.20
CA ASP A 127 9.93 7.12 -1.80
C ASP A 127 9.82 5.92 -0.85
N TYR A 128 9.19 4.83 -1.29
CA TYR A 128 9.11 3.55 -0.56
C TYR A 128 8.90 2.38 -1.52
N LEU A 129 9.14 1.17 -1.04
CA LEU A 129 8.89 -0.07 -1.76
C LEU A 129 7.78 -0.90 -1.11
N GLY A 130 6.92 -1.51 -1.94
CA GLY A 130 6.04 -2.59 -1.57
C GLY A 130 6.64 -3.93 -2.01
N VAL A 131 7.08 -4.77 -1.06
CA VAL A 131 7.76 -6.03 -1.39
C VAL A 131 6.85 -7.22 -1.10
N GLY A 132 6.59 -8.02 -2.10
CA GLY A 132 5.71 -9.20 -2.02
C GLY A 132 5.40 -9.84 -3.38
N ALA A 133 4.61 -10.97 -3.35
CA ALA A 133 3.82 -11.44 -2.20
C ALA A 133 4.68 -12.26 -1.23
N VAL A 134 4.69 -11.88 0.06
CA VAL A 134 5.51 -12.58 1.08
C VAL A 134 4.84 -13.85 1.63
N PHE A 135 3.53 -13.99 1.45
CA PHE A 135 2.75 -15.21 1.74
C PHE A 135 1.78 -15.48 0.60
N PRO A 136 1.30 -16.73 0.45
CA PRO A 136 0.31 -17.07 -0.57
C PRO A 136 -0.93 -16.18 -0.47
N THR A 137 -1.38 -15.65 -1.62
CA THR A 137 -2.51 -14.72 -1.71
C THR A 137 -3.33 -15.00 -2.96
N GLY A 138 -4.64 -14.77 -2.90
CA GLY A 138 -5.54 -14.79 -4.05
C GLY A 138 -5.99 -13.39 -4.49
N THR A 139 -5.38 -12.33 -3.98
CA THR A 139 -5.79 -10.95 -4.30
C THR A 139 -5.16 -10.43 -5.59
N LYS A 140 -4.02 -11.00 -6.01
CA LYS A 140 -3.32 -10.66 -7.25
C LYS A 140 -2.80 -11.95 -7.89
N ASP A 141 -3.29 -12.29 -9.10
CA ASP A 141 -3.01 -13.57 -9.78
C ASP A 141 -1.55 -13.72 -10.23
N ASP A 142 -0.84 -12.61 -10.44
CA ASP A 142 0.51 -12.55 -11.02
C ASP A 142 1.61 -12.30 -9.96
N ALA A 143 1.30 -12.44 -8.67
CA ALA A 143 2.28 -12.18 -7.63
C ALA A 143 3.19 -13.39 -7.41
N ASP A 144 4.40 -13.35 -7.96
CA ASP A 144 5.46 -14.29 -7.60
C ASP A 144 5.74 -14.23 -6.09
N ALA A 145 5.98 -15.41 -5.51
CA ALA A 145 6.27 -15.50 -4.09
C ALA A 145 7.67 -14.94 -3.77
N VAL A 146 7.73 -14.00 -2.82
CA VAL A 146 8.97 -13.46 -2.29
C VAL A 146 9.27 -14.12 -0.94
N SER A 147 10.40 -14.82 -0.82
CA SER A 147 10.80 -15.43 0.45
C SER A 147 11.13 -14.37 1.52
N LEU A 148 11.03 -14.74 2.78
CA LEU A 148 11.44 -13.84 3.89
C LEU A 148 12.93 -13.47 3.83
N ASP A 149 13.79 -14.37 3.34
CA ASP A 149 15.21 -14.08 3.13
C ASP A 149 15.41 -13.05 2.00
N THR A 150 14.64 -13.16 0.91
CA THR A 150 14.65 -12.17 -0.17
C THR A 150 14.15 -10.81 0.33
N LEU A 151 13.06 -10.78 1.10
CA LEU A 151 12.55 -9.56 1.72
C LEU A 151 13.64 -8.89 2.58
N LYS A 152 14.28 -9.65 3.44
CA LYS A 152 15.38 -9.16 4.29
C LYS A 152 16.56 -8.62 3.48
N THR A 153 16.94 -9.31 2.41
CA THR A 153 18.02 -8.89 1.51
C THR A 153 17.66 -7.57 0.81
N ILE A 154 16.42 -7.42 0.37
CA ILE A 154 15.92 -6.17 -0.22
C ILE A 154 16.00 -5.03 0.80
N CYS A 155 15.49 -5.24 2.04
CA CYS A 155 15.55 -4.23 3.10
C CYS A 155 16.98 -3.78 3.43
N GLN A 156 17.96 -4.67 3.30
CA GLN A 156 19.38 -4.35 3.54
C GLN A 156 20.04 -3.63 2.35
N ALA A 157 19.50 -3.79 1.14
CA ALA A 157 20.09 -3.25 -0.08
C ALA A 157 19.66 -1.82 -0.39
N VAL A 158 18.54 -1.34 0.18
CA VAL A 158 17.99 -0.01 -0.10
C VAL A 158 17.97 0.89 1.13
N ASP A 159 18.01 2.20 0.90
CA ASP A 159 17.93 3.22 1.96
C ASP A 159 16.50 3.71 2.20
N ILE A 160 15.59 3.48 1.23
CA ILE A 160 14.19 3.90 1.31
C ILE A 160 13.36 2.88 2.11
N PRO A 161 12.27 3.31 2.77
CA PRO A 161 11.37 2.44 3.53
C PRO A 161 10.82 1.28 2.70
N VAL A 162 10.67 0.11 3.34
CA VAL A 162 10.08 -1.08 2.74
C VAL A 162 8.87 -1.52 3.56
N VAL A 163 7.74 -1.75 2.90
CA VAL A 163 6.57 -2.44 3.47
C VAL A 163 6.43 -3.83 2.87
N ALA A 164 6.09 -4.81 3.69
CA ALA A 164 5.73 -6.14 3.20
C ALA A 164 4.28 -6.17 2.74
N ILE A 165 3.99 -6.89 1.66
CA ILE A 165 2.64 -7.06 1.12
C ILE A 165 2.41 -8.50 0.63
N GLY A 166 1.14 -8.91 0.59
CA GLY A 166 0.69 -10.18 0.03
C GLY A 166 0.51 -11.27 1.09
N GLY A 167 -0.73 -11.72 1.28
CA GLY A 167 -1.12 -12.81 2.16
C GLY A 167 -0.91 -12.58 3.66
N ILE A 168 -0.62 -11.35 4.08
CA ILE A 168 -0.38 -10.99 5.48
C ILE A 168 -1.70 -11.05 6.27
N LYS A 169 -1.66 -11.69 7.45
CA LYS A 169 -2.77 -11.90 8.38
C LYS A 169 -2.24 -11.81 9.81
N GLU A 170 -3.15 -11.66 10.79
CA GLU A 170 -2.79 -11.71 12.20
C GLU A 170 -1.98 -12.96 12.59
N SER A 171 -2.29 -14.11 11.98
CA SER A 171 -1.64 -15.40 12.28
C SER A 171 -0.20 -15.55 11.74
N ASN A 172 0.25 -14.67 10.81
CA ASN A 172 1.57 -14.79 10.19
C ASN A 172 2.43 -13.52 10.25
N ILE A 173 1.86 -12.38 10.61
CA ILE A 173 2.55 -11.08 10.60
C ILE A 173 3.82 -11.07 11.48
N LEU A 174 3.81 -11.75 12.62
CA LEU A 174 4.95 -11.80 13.53
C LEU A 174 6.16 -12.57 12.95
N SER A 175 5.97 -13.42 11.93
CA SER A 175 7.08 -14.06 11.24
C SER A 175 7.90 -13.09 10.37
N LEU A 176 7.42 -11.84 10.17
CA LEU A 176 8.15 -10.77 9.50
C LEU A 176 9.17 -10.07 10.41
N LYS A 177 9.21 -10.40 11.72
CA LYS A 177 10.12 -9.80 12.68
C LYS A 177 11.59 -10.01 12.28
N GLY A 178 12.37 -8.92 12.33
CA GLY A 178 13.77 -8.93 11.94
C GLY A 178 14.04 -8.92 10.42
N SER A 179 13.02 -8.74 9.59
CA SER A 179 13.18 -8.57 8.13
C SER A 179 13.70 -7.19 7.72
N GLY A 180 13.53 -6.16 8.57
CA GLY A 180 13.94 -4.79 8.27
C GLY A 180 12.82 -3.91 7.67
N ILE A 181 11.59 -4.42 7.57
CA ILE A 181 10.43 -3.64 7.12
C ILE A 181 10.07 -2.53 8.11
N CYS A 182 9.40 -1.49 7.63
CA CYS A 182 8.85 -0.42 8.46
C CYS A 182 7.33 -0.51 8.67
N GLY A 183 6.68 -1.47 8.00
CA GLY A 183 5.23 -1.67 8.09
C GLY A 183 4.74 -2.74 7.14
N VAL A 184 3.43 -2.90 7.07
CA VAL A 184 2.77 -3.87 6.19
C VAL A 184 1.65 -3.23 5.38
N ALA A 185 1.47 -3.70 4.13
CA ALA A 185 0.32 -3.38 3.30
C ALA A 185 -0.62 -4.58 3.22
N VAL A 186 -1.92 -4.35 3.45
CA VAL A 186 -2.93 -5.41 3.52
C VAL A 186 -4.19 -5.05 2.74
N VAL A 187 -4.84 -6.06 2.20
CA VAL A 187 -6.13 -5.95 1.50
C VAL A 187 -7.20 -6.70 2.29
N SER A 188 -7.33 -8.00 2.05
CA SER A 188 -8.39 -8.85 2.63
C SER A 188 -8.31 -8.98 4.14
N ALA A 189 -7.13 -8.82 4.74
CA ALA A 189 -6.95 -8.88 6.19
C ALA A 189 -7.74 -7.80 6.95
N ILE A 190 -8.10 -6.70 6.26
CA ILE A 190 -8.98 -5.64 6.77
C ILE A 190 -10.33 -5.69 6.05
N TYR A 191 -10.35 -5.54 4.73
CA TYR A 191 -11.58 -5.26 3.98
C TYR A 191 -12.51 -6.46 3.80
N ALA A 192 -11.99 -7.71 3.92
CA ALA A 192 -12.80 -8.92 3.95
C ALA A 192 -13.39 -9.25 5.33
N LYS A 193 -13.12 -8.44 6.36
CA LYS A 193 -13.64 -8.66 7.71
C LYS A 193 -14.99 -7.98 7.90
N GLU A 194 -15.84 -8.56 8.76
CA GLU A 194 -17.11 -7.94 9.14
C GLU A 194 -16.91 -6.60 9.85
N ASP A 195 -15.87 -6.50 10.66
CA ASP A 195 -15.46 -5.28 11.38
C ASP A 195 -14.05 -4.85 10.93
N PRO A 196 -13.93 -3.98 9.90
CA PRO A 196 -12.65 -3.46 9.44
C PRO A 196 -11.90 -2.63 10.50
N GLN A 197 -12.63 -2.00 11.43
CA GLN A 197 -12.00 -1.20 12.48
C GLN A 197 -11.29 -2.10 13.50
N ALA A 198 -11.95 -3.14 13.99
CA ALA A 198 -11.32 -4.09 14.90
C ALA A 198 -10.16 -4.83 14.24
N ALA A 199 -10.32 -5.24 12.97
CA ALA A 199 -9.26 -5.90 12.20
C ALA A 199 -8.03 -5.00 12.02
N ALA A 200 -8.22 -3.74 11.67
CA ALA A 200 -7.13 -2.78 11.55
C ALA A 200 -6.43 -2.54 12.89
N ALA A 201 -7.18 -2.41 13.99
CA ALA A 201 -6.60 -2.22 15.33
C ALA A 201 -5.74 -3.43 15.78
N GLY A 202 -6.21 -4.65 15.51
CA GLY A 202 -5.44 -5.87 15.77
C GLY A 202 -4.15 -5.94 14.95
N LEU A 203 -4.26 -5.70 13.64
CA LEU A 203 -3.10 -5.70 12.73
C LEU A 203 -2.10 -4.60 13.08
N ARG A 204 -2.57 -3.41 13.44
CA ARG A 204 -1.68 -2.32 13.85
C ARG A 204 -0.79 -2.71 15.01
N LYS A 205 -1.38 -3.25 16.07
CA LYS A 205 -0.65 -3.71 17.26
C LYS A 205 0.40 -4.76 16.90
N LEU A 206 0.01 -5.75 16.08
CA LEU A 206 0.94 -6.81 15.64
C LEU A 206 2.03 -6.27 14.72
N THR A 207 1.73 -5.27 13.87
CA THR A 207 2.74 -4.62 13.04
C THR A 207 3.78 -3.89 13.90
N GLU A 208 3.33 -3.13 14.91
CA GLU A 208 4.23 -2.44 15.85
C GLU A 208 5.17 -3.42 16.57
N GLU A 209 4.72 -4.65 16.84
CA GLU A 209 5.56 -5.71 17.41
C GLU A 209 6.51 -6.32 16.36
N ALA A 210 6.05 -6.50 15.13
CA ALA A 210 6.83 -7.13 14.05
C ALA A 210 8.00 -6.28 13.57
N ILE A 211 7.89 -4.93 13.64
CA ILE A 211 8.95 -4.00 13.18
C ILE A 211 9.99 -3.67 14.24
N GLN A 212 9.83 -4.15 15.47
CA GLN A 212 10.83 -4.05 16.56
C GLN A 212 11.94 -5.10 16.40
#